data_27a1f1b8e75971982a0dcfb2f9c02282
#
_entry.id   27a1f1b8e75971982a0dcfb2f9c02282
#
_cell.length_a   1.000
_cell.length_b   1.000
_cell.length_c   1.000
_cell.angle_alpha   90.00
_cell.angle_beta   90.00
_cell.angle_gamma   90.00
#
_symmetry.space_group_name_H-M   'P 1'
#
loop_
_entity.id
_entity.type
_entity.pdbx_description
1 polymer ?
#
loop_
_entity_poly.entity_id
_entity_poly.type
_entity_poly.pdbx_seq_one_letter_code
_entity_poly.pdbx_strand_id
1 'polypeptide(L)'
;ILNVGSCEYVDVDAFDSSIFEQMMQTNFISMVYGIESALPLLEQSDSARLVGMSSVAGYIGIPRSEAYGASKAAIFNMLSALRVSLSVKNICTQVICPGFVATELTARNDFPMPALITAEKASQEILSGMTKNHFEIHFPKRMSLGLKFLALFPERLRFALLKLSMKHN
;
A
#
# COMPACT_ATOMS: atom_id res chain seq x y z
N ILE A 1 10.39 -9.89 -2.71
CA ILE A 1 9.17 -9.06 -2.64
C ILE A 1 8.26 -9.67 -1.58
N LEU A 2 7.82 -8.86 -0.61
CA LEU A 2 6.85 -9.24 0.42
C LEU A 2 5.47 -8.73 0.00
N ASN A 3 4.57 -9.65 -0.38
CA ASN A 3 3.30 -9.34 -1.05
C ASN A 3 2.06 -9.87 -0.31
N VAL A 4 2.21 -10.61 0.79
CA VAL A 4 1.07 -11.14 1.53
C VAL A 4 0.15 -10.01 1.98
N GLY A 5 -1.16 -10.19 1.83
CA GLY A 5 -2.13 -9.20 2.28
C GLY A 5 -3.56 -9.57 1.93
N SER A 6 -4.49 -9.02 2.70
CA SER A 6 -5.93 -9.07 2.47
C SER A 6 -6.54 -7.68 2.63
N CYS A 7 -7.83 -7.57 2.32
CA CYS A 7 -8.61 -6.35 2.46
C CYS A 7 -10.00 -6.71 2.98
N GLU A 8 -10.37 -6.12 4.11
CA GLU A 8 -11.72 -6.16 4.65
C GLU A 8 -12.22 -4.73 4.82
N TYR A 9 -13.51 -4.52 4.59
CA TYR A 9 -14.16 -3.24 4.72
C TYR A 9 -14.78 -3.06 6.10
N VAL A 10 -14.68 -1.85 6.64
CA VAL A 10 -15.27 -1.51 7.94
C VAL A 10 -16.66 -0.95 7.71
N ASP A 11 -17.64 -1.51 8.43
CA ASP A 11 -18.96 -0.93 8.60
C ASP A 11 -18.97 -0.12 9.91
N VAL A 12 -19.17 1.18 9.83
CA VAL A 12 -19.16 2.07 11.00
C VAL A 12 -20.40 1.88 11.89
N ASP A 13 -21.49 1.35 11.34
CA ASP A 13 -22.72 1.04 12.10
C ASP A 13 -22.62 -0.31 12.81
N ALA A 14 -21.71 -1.18 12.38
CA ALA A 14 -21.38 -2.47 12.98
C ALA A 14 -19.88 -2.57 13.22
N PHE A 15 -19.30 -1.59 13.92
CA PHE A 15 -17.86 -1.46 14.11
C PHE A 15 -17.27 -2.66 14.86
N ASP A 16 -16.35 -3.38 14.20
CA ASP A 16 -15.67 -4.57 14.74
C ASP A 16 -14.15 -4.36 14.79
N SER A 17 -13.60 -4.32 16.00
CA SER A 17 -12.16 -4.17 16.22
C SER A 17 -11.34 -5.35 15.70
N SER A 18 -11.93 -6.55 15.60
CA SER A 18 -11.24 -7.75 15.11
C SER A 18 -10.78 -7.61 13.65
N ILE A 19 -11.51 -6.83 12.83
CA ILE A 19 -11.10 -6.50 11.46
C ILE A 19 -9.75 -5.75 11.46
N PHE A 20 -9.57 -4.82 12.39
CA PHE A 20 -8.31 -4.07 12.52
C PHE A 20 -7.16 -4.97 12.95
N GLU A 21 -7.38 -5.83 13.93
CA GLU A 21 -6.40 -6.80 14.40
C GLU A 21 -5.99 -7.74 13.25
N GLN A 22 -6.96 -8.29 12.53
CA GLN A 22 -6.73 -9.18 11.39
C GLN A 22 -5.95 -8.46 10.27
N MET A 23 -6.33 -7.23 9.91
CA MET A 23 -5.64 -6.47 8.87
C MET A 23 -4.19 -6.15 9.27
N MET A 24 -3.97 -5.75 10.52
CA MET A 24 -2.62 -5.50 11.02
C MET A 24 -1.80 -6.78 11.06
N GLN A 25 -2.35 -7.88 11.55
CA GLN A 25 -1.64 -9.16 11.63
C GLN A 25 -1.28 -9.68 10.24
N THR A 26 -2.25 -9.69 9.31
CA THR A 26 -2.07 -10.25 7.97
C THR A 26 -1.20 -9.37 7.09
N ASN A 27 -1.41 -8.05 7.08
CA ASN A 27 -0.72 -7.17 6.12
C ASN A 27 0.61 -6.65 6.66
N PHE A 28 0.65 -6.24 7.95
CA PHE A 28 1.81 -5.56 8.51
C PHE A 28 2.73 -6.50 9.29
N ILE A 29 2.20 -7.22 10.28
CA ILE A 29 3.04 -8.08 11.15
C ILE A 29 3.66 -9.23 10.34
N SER A 30 2.92 -9.84 9.42
CA SER A 30 3.48 -10.87 8.53
C SER A 30 4.66 -10.35 7.70
N MET A 31 4.59 -9.09 7.24
CA MET A 31 5.69 -8.45 6.54
C MET A 31 6.89 -8.23 7.45
N VAL A 32 6.68 -7.84 8.72
CA VAL A 32 7.76 -7.70 9.71
C VAL A 32 8.50 -9.03 9.89
N TYR A 33 7.78 -10.14 10.05
CA TYR A 33 8.40 -11.47 10.14
C TYR A 33 9.15 -11.86 8.86
N GLY A 34 8.59 -11.50 7.69
CA GLY A 34 9.25 -11.74 6.41
C GLY A 34 10.55 -10.93 6.28
N ILE A 35 10.57 -9.69 6.77
CA ILE A 35 11.78 -8.85 6.80
C ILE A 35 12.82 -9.45 7.76
N GLU A 36 12.42 -9.80 8.98
CA GLU A 36 13.30 -10.41 9.98
C GLU A 36 14.01 -11.64 9.40
N SER A 37 13.25 -12.52 8.75
CA SER A 37 13.80 -13.74 8.14
C SER A 37 14.69 -13.48 6.92
N ALA A 38 14.40 -12.42 6.16
CA ALA A 38 15.13 -12.12 4.92
C ALA A 38 16.42 -11.32 5.16
N LEU A 39 16.49 -10.49 6.20
CA LEU A 39 17.60 -9.58 6.44
C LEU A 39 18.98 -10.26 6.44
N PRO A 40 19.21 -11.40 7.14
CA PRO A 40 20.51 -12.05 7.13
C PRO A 40 20.97 -12.51 5.73
N LEU A 41 20.02 -12.87 4.85
CA LEU A 41 20.30 -13.27 3.47
C LEU A 41 20.55 -12.06 2.58
N LEU A 42 19.83 -10.96 2.80
CA LEU A 42 20.01 -9.72 2.07
C LEU A 42 21.40 -9.10 2.37
N GLU A 43 21.87 -9.19 3.60
CA GLU A 43 23.19 -8.69 4.01
C GLU A 43 24.36 -9.44 3.34
N GLN A 44 24.13 -10.66 2.86
CA GLN A 44 25.12 -11.47 2.17
C GLN A 44 25.10 -11.28 0.64
N SER A 45 24.19 -10.46 0.12
CA SER A 45 23.99 -10.29 -1.33
C SER A 45 24.61 -8.98 -1.83
N ASP A 46 25.39 -9.04 -2.92
CA ASP A 46 25.98 -7.86 -3.57
C ASP A 46 24.94 -6.94 -4.24
N SER A 47 23.73 -7.43 -4.45
CA SER A 47 22.65 -6.68 -5.11
C SER A 47 21.33 -6.77 -4.34
N ALA A 48 21.39 -6.63 -3.02
CA ALA A 48 20.26 -6.79 -2.10
C ALA A 48 19.13 -5.79 -2.34
N ARG A 49 17.92 -6.31 -2.40
CA ARG A 49 16.71 -5.49 -2.56
C ARG A 49 15.56 -6.02 -1.70
N LEU A 50 15.08 -5.16 -0.79
CA LEU A 50 13.88 -5.37 -0.01
C LEU A 50 12.72 -4.61 -0.63
N VAL A 51 11.65 -5.29 -1.02
CA VAL A 51 10.48 -4.67 -1.66
C VAL A 51 9.23 -5.12 -0.91
N GLY A 52 8.42 -4.17 -0.44
CA GLY A 52 7.16 -4.48 0.25
C GLY A 52 5.94 -3.92 -0.48
N MET A 53 4.83 -4.66 -0.40
CA MET A 53 3.56 -4.31 -1.04
C MET A 53 2.68 -3.50 -0.08
N SER A 54 2.57 -2.18 -0.33
CA SER A 54 1.60 -1.30 0.30
C SER A 54 0.37 -1.11 -0.61
N SER A 55 -0.20 0.09 -0.65
CA SER A 55 -1.32 0.50 -1.51
C SER A 55 -1.40 2.02 -1.54
N VAL A 56 -2.03 2.59 -2.56
CA VAL A 56 -2.43 4.01 -2.56
C VAL A 56 -3.44 4.33 -1.45
N ALA A 57 -4.15 3.33 -0.92
CA ALA A 57 -5.03 3.47 0.25
C ALA A 57 -4.29 3.82 1.54
N GLY A 58 -2.96 3.66 1.57
CA GLY A 58 -2.12 4.09 2.68
C GLY A 58 -1.72 5.57 2.66
N TYR A 59 -2.05 6.35 1.60
CA TYR A 59 -1.66 7.75 1.51
C TYR A 59 -2.54 8.68 2.32
N ILE A 60 -3.85 8.40 2.36
CA ILE A 60 -4.86 9.17 3.11
C ILE A 60 -5.92 8.21 3.65
N GLY A 61 -6.65 8.63 4.70
CA GLY A 61 -7.82 7.90 5.18
C GLY A 61 -8.93 7.89 4.12
N ILE A 62 -9.35 6.70 3.71
CA ILE A 62 -10.45 6.48 2.77
C ILE A 62 -11.57 5.75 3.51
N PRO A 63 -12.81 6.27 3.49
CA PRO A 63 -13.95 5.61 4.12
C PRO A 63 -14.12 4.16 3.64
N ARG A 64 -14.60 3.29 4.51
CA ARG A 64 -14.71 1.84 4.39
C ARG A 64 -13.36 1.09 4.38
N SER A 65 -12.24 1.80 4.20
CA SER A 65 -10.88 1.21 4.17
C SER A 65 -10.07 1.54 5.44
N GLU A 66 -10.71 1.81 6.56
CA GLU A 66 -10.05 2.29 7.79
C GLU A 66 -8.99 1.30 8.25
N ALA A 67 -9.32 0.02 8.40
CA ALA A 67 -8.39 -1.02 8.84
C ALA A 67 -7.34 -1.35 7.78
N TYR A 68 -7.77 -1.54 6.52
CA TYR A 68 -6.87 -1.81 5.41
C TYR A 68 -5.90 -0.65 5.16
N GLY A 69 -6.43 0.58 5.03
CA GLY A 69 -5.63 1.79 4.82
C GLY A 69 -4.62 2.01 5.93
N ALA A 70 -5.01 1.81 7.21
CA ALA A 70 -4.10 1.90 8.35
C ALA A 70 -2.96 0.89 8.24
N SER A 71 -3.24 -0.38 7.89
CA SER A 71 -2.22 -1.41 7.72
C SER A 71 -1.24 -1.07 6.58
N LYS A 72 -1.73 -0.52 5.47
CA LYS A 72 -0.91 -0.11 4.32
C LYS A 72 -0.11 1.17 4.58
N ALA A 73 -0.64 2.10 5.38
CA ALA A 73 0.10 3.26 5.87
C ALA A 73 1.25 2.84 6.81
N ALA A 74 1.01 1.87 7.69
CA ALA A 74 2.05 1.32 8.56
C ALA A 74 3.20 0.70 7.76
N ILE A 75 2.89 -0.08 6.72
CA ILE A 75 3.89 -0.64 5.79
C ILE A 75 4.71 0.47 5.12
N PHE A 76 4.03 1.49 4.58
CA PHE A 76 4.70 2.60 3.88
C PHE A 76 5.66 3.33 4.83
N ASN A 77 5.20 3.65 6.04
CA ASN A 77 6.03 4.32 7.06
C ASN A 77 7.24 3.47 7.46
N MET A 78 7.03 2.19 7.78
CA MET A 78 8.11 1.26 8.15
C MET A 78 9.16 1.14 7.04
N LEU A 79 8.75 0.90 5.80
CA LEU A 79 9.69 0.77 4.68
C LEU A 79 10.41 2.08 4.37
N SER A 80 9.78 3.23 4.59
CA SER A 80 10.41 4.54 4.47
C SER A 80 11.56 4.71 5.50
N ALA A 81 11.34 4.32 6.74
CA ALA A 81 12.38 4.32 7.77
C ALA A 81 13.49 3.30 7.44
N LEU A 82 13.12 2.08 7.04
CA LEU A 82 14.07 1.05 6.63
C LEU A 82 14.90 1.44 5.40
N ARG A 83 14.36 2.25 4.48
CA ARG A 83 15.13 2.79 3.35
C ARG A 83 16.38 3.54 3.81
N VAL A 84 16.25 4.31 4.89
CA VAL A 84 17.37 5.04 5.47
C VAL A 84 18.29 4.09 6.24
N SER A 85 17.73 3.29 7.17
CA SER A 85 18.51 2.41 8.04
C SER A 85 19.29 1.33 7.28
N LEU A 86 18.73 0.79 6.21
CA LEU A 86 19.36 -0.27 5.41
C LEU A 86 20.28 0.25 4.30
N SER A 87 20.26 1.56 4.01
CA SER A 87 21.16 2.15 3.02
C SER A 87 22.63 1.99 3.40
N VAL A 88 22.96 2.04 4.69
CA VAL A 88 24.33 1.84 5.20
C VAL A 88 24.83 0.40 5.00
N LYS A 89 23.92 -0.54 4.75
CA LYS A 89 24.20 -1.95 4.42
C LYS A 89 24.09 -2.25 2.92
N ASN A 90 23.99 -1.21 2.08
CA ASN A 90 23.78 -1.31 0.64
C ASN A 90 22.51 -2.10 0.22
N ILE A 91 21.52 -2.21 1.09
CA ILE A 91 20.25 -2.86 0.79
C ILE A 91 19.28 -1.83 0.24
N CYS A 92 18.91 -1.97 -1.04
CA CYS A 92 17.92 -1.11 -1.69
C CYS A 92 16.51 -1.45 -1.18
N THR A 93 15.86 -0.53 -0.47
CA THR A 93 14.49 -0.73 0.02
C THR A 93 13.50 0.05 -0.86
N GLN A 94 12.42 -0.61 -1.30
CA GLN A 94 11.36 -0.02 -2.12
C GLN A 94 9.97 -0.41 -1.58
N VAL A 95 8.99 0.45 -1.84
CA VAL A 95 7.58 0.20 -1.57
C VAL A 95 6.79 0.23 -2.87
N ILE A 96 5.89 -0.74 -3.06
CA ILE A 96 4.94 -0.77 -4.17
C ILE A 96 3.60 -0.28 -3.65
N CYS A 97 3.02 0.72 -4.33
CA CYS A 97 1.74 1.32 -3.98
C CYS A 97 0.77 1.22 -5.18
N PRO A 98 0.12 0.06 -5.38
CA PRO A 98 -0.89 -0.09 -6.42
C PRO A 98 -2.17 0.67 -6.08
N GLY A 99 -2.88 1.13 -7.11
CA GLY A 99 -4.32 1.37 -7.05
C GLY A 99 -5.11 0.09 -7.31
N PHE A 100 -6.20 0.19 -8.04
CA PHE A 100 -7.00 -0.99 -8.37
C PHE A 100 -6.33 -1.84 -9.45
N VAL A 101 -6.13 -3.12 -9.12
CA VAL A 101 -5.60 -4.15 -10.02
C VAL A 101 -6.61 -5.28 -10.07
N ALA A 102 -6.96 -5.74 -11.26
CA ALA A 102 -7.89 -6.85 -11.47
C ALA A 102 -7.29 -8.16 -10.92
N THR A 103 -7.75 -8.55 -9.75
CA THR A 103 -7.35 -9.75 -9.00
C THR A 103 -8.56 -10.33 -8.27
N GLU A 104 -8.44 -11.53 -7.72
CA GLU A 104 -9.48 -12.12 -6.87
C GLU A 104 -9.86 -11.22 -5.69
N LEU A 105 -8.89 -10.47 -5.13
CA LEU A 105 -9.13 -9.56 -4.03
C LEU A 105 -10.08 -8.41 -4.44
N THR A 106 -9.86 -7.82 -5.60
CA THR A 106 -10.68 -6.71 -6.12
C THR A 106 -11.98 -7.17 -6.78
N ALA A 107 -12.08 -8.45 -7.17
CA ALA A 107 -13.33 -9.01 -7.72
C ALA A 107 -14.48 -9.02 -6.70
N ARG A 108 -14.18 -8.87 -5.41
CA ARG A 108 -15.19 -8.79 -4.32
C ARG A 108 -15.74 -7.38 -4.11
N ASN A 109 -15.19 -6.37 -4.79
CA ASN A 109 -15.60 -4.98 -4.61
C ASN A 109 -16.97 -4.73 -5.24
N ASP A 110 -17.83 -4.08 -4.49
CA ASP A 110 -19.20 -3.69 -4.85
C ASP A 110 -19.33 -2.22 -5.28
N PHE A 111 -18.21 -1.55 -5.56
CA PHE A 111 -18.14 -0.14 -5.90
C PHE A 111 -17.27 0.10 -7.14
N PRO A 112 -17.42 1.27 -7.79
CA PRO A 112 -16.60 1.63 -8.95
C PRO A 112 -15.10 1.66 -8.64
N MET A 113 -14.30 1.03 -9.50
CA MET A 113 -12.85 1.00 -9.40
C MET A 113 -12.21 1.86 -10.49
N PRO A 114 -12.06 3.18 -10.29
CA PRO A 114 -11.51 4.06 -11.31
C PRO A 114 -10.05 3.68 -11.63
N ALA A 115 -9.72 3.73 -12.91
CA ALA A 115 -8.40 3.40 -13.43
C ALA A 115 -7.93 1.96 -13.10
N LEU A 116 -8.85 1.00 -13.01
CA LEU A 116 -8.53 -0.43 -12.89
C LEU A 116 -7.58 -0.86 -14.00
N ILE A 117 -6.52 -1.58 -13.64
CA ILE A 117 -5.56 -2.16 -14.58
C ILE A 117 -5.48 -3.68 -14.42
N THR A 118 -4.97 -4.37 -15.43
CA THR A 118 -4.77 -5.83 -15.36
C THR A 118 -3.56 -6.19 -14.49
N ALA A 119 -3.49 -7.44 -14.02
CA ALA A 119 -2.36 -7.96 -13.26
C ALA A 119 -1.06 -7.95 -14.08
N GLU A 120 -1.14 -8.22 -15.39
CA GLU A 120 0.00 -8.16 -16.31
C GLU A 120 0.58 -6.75 -16.40
N LYS A 121 -0.32 -5.74 -16.51
CA LYS A 121 0.11 -4.34 -16.54
C LYS A 121 0.75 -3.93 -15.22
N ALA A 122 0.17 -4.33 -14.09
CA ALA A 122 0.73 -4.09 -12.77
C ALA A 122 2.12 -4.72 -12.63
N SER A 123 2.32 -5.96 -13.08
CA SER A 123 3.62 -6.64 -13.07
C SER A 123 4.67 -5.90 -13.90
N GLN A 124 4.32 -5.39 -15.07
CA GLN A 124 5.20 -4.57 -15.91
C GLN A 124 5.64 -3.29 -15.20
N GLU A 125 4.71 -2.58 -14.54
CA GLU A 125 5.01 -1.36 -13.75
C GLU A 125 5.94 -1.67 -12.57
N ILE A 126 5.71 -2.80 -11.88
CA ILE A 126 6.57 -3.26 -10.78
C ILE A 126 7.98 -3.55 -11.28
N LEU A 127 8.12 -4.40 -12.29
CA LEU A 127 9.42 -4.78 -12.84
C LEU A 127 10.20 -3.56 -13.33
N SER A 128 9.54 -2.68 -14.10
CA SER A 128 10.14 -1.42 -14.55
C SER A 128 10.53 -0.50 -13.40
N GLY A 129 9.73 -0.45 -12.32
CA GLY A 129 10.04 0.33 -11.13
C GLY A 129 11.21 -0.22 -10.33
N MET A 130 11.31 -1.55 -10.24
CA MET A 130 12.39 -2.22 -9.52
C MET A 130 13.77 -2.02 -10.16
N THR A 131 13.87 -1.77 -11.46
CA THR A 131 15.15 -1.45 -12.12
C THR A 131 15.68 -0.07 -11.74
N LYS A 132 14.82 0.80 -11.20
CA LYS A 132 15.14 2.17 -10.79
C LYS A 132 15.47 2.20 -9.30
N ASN A 133 16.25 3.17 -8.85
CA ASN A 133 16.55 3.37 -7.44
C ASN A 133 15.59 4.37 -6.75
N HIS A 134 14.33 4.46 -7.22
CA HIS A 134 13.30 5.22 -6.54
C HIS A 134 12.72 4.41 -5.38
N PHE A 135 12.41 5.07 -4.27
CA PHE A 135 11.81 4.42 -3.11
C PHE A 135 10.42 3.85 -3.44
N GLU A 136 9.61 4.63 -4.15
CA GLU A 136 8.21 4.31 -4.37
C GLU A 136 7.91 3.94 -5.83
N ILE A 137 7.27 2.79 -5.99
CA ILE A 137 6.71 2.29 -7.26
C ILE A 137 5.20 2.38 -7.13
N HIS A 138 4.57 3.35 -7.80
CA HIS A 138 3.13 3.58 -7.69
C HIS A 138 2.44 3.64 -9.05
N PHE A 139 1.28 3.07 -9.14
CA PHE A 139 0.48 2.98 -10.38
C PHE A 139 -1.00 2.69 -10.04
N PRO A 140 -1.95 3.01 -10.96
CA PRO A 140 -1.77 3.88 -12.12
C PRO A 140 -1.51 5.34 -11.68
N LYS A 141 -0.70 6.07 -12.45
CA LYS A 141 -0.24 7.42 -12.05
C LYS A 141 -1.38 8.40 -11.81
N ARG A 142 -2.45 8.32 -12.61
CA ARG A 142 -3.61 9.23 -12.44
C ARG A 142 -4.21 9.12 -11.04
N MET A 143 -4.44 7.91 -10.55
CA MET A 143 -5.01 7.67 -9.21
C MET A 143 -4.02 8.05 -8.11
N SER A 144 -2.80 7.54 -8.17
CA SER A 144 -1.80 7.75 -7.12
C SER A 144 -1.39 9.22 -6.96
N LEU A 145 -1.21 9.96 -8.07
CA LEU A 145 -0.91 11.39 -8.03
C LEU A 145 -2.13 12.21 -7.57
N GLY A 146 -3.34 11.82 -7.96
CA GLY A 146 -4.56 12.45 -7.48
C GLY A 146 -4.71 12.35 -5.95
N LEU A 147 -4.48 11.16 -5.37
CA LEU A 147 -4.53 10.97 -3.92
C LEU A 147 -3.41 11.72 -3.20
N LYS A 148 -2.19 11.74 -3.75
CA LYS A 148 -1.09 12.53 -3.21
C LYS A 148 -1.40 14.03 -3.25
N PHE A 149 -1.99 14.51 -4.33
CA PHE A 149 -2.42 15.90 -4.44
C PHE A 149 -3.51 16.23 -3.41
N LEU A 150 -4.50 15.34 -3.26
CA LEU A 150 -5.55 15.49 -2.24
C LEU A 150 -4.96 15.51 -0.81
N ALA A 151 -3.89 14.77 -0.56
CA ALA A 151 -3.20 14.76 0.73
C ALA A 151 -2.60 16.12 1.12
N LEU A 152 -2.27 16.98 0.12
CA LEU A 152 -1.72 18.32 0.34
C LEU A 152 -2.78 19.37 0.73
N PHE A 153 -4.06 19.05 0.56
CA PHE A 153 -5.13 19.99 0.87
C PHE A 153 -5.29 20.19 2.38
N PRO A 154 -5.68 21.39 2.82
CA PRO A 154 -6.08 21.60 4.20
C PRO A 154 -7.16 20.59 4.62
N GLU A 155 -7.09 20.14 5.86
CA GLU A 155 -7.94 19.06 6.40
C GLU A 155 -9.44 19.25 6.10
N ARG A 156 -9.95 20.47 6.33
CA ARG A 156 -11.38 20.77 6.11
C ARG A 156 -11.80 20.53 4.65
N LEU A 157 -10.96 20.95 3.69
CA LEU A 157 -11.27 20.76 2.27
C LEU A 157 -11.14 19.30 1.86
N ARG A 158 -10.09 18.62 2.33
CA ARG A 158 -9.89 17.18 2.08
C ARG A 158 -11.07 16.35 2.56
N PHE A 159 -11.54 16.56 3.77
CA PHE A 159 -12.69 15.80 4.31
C PHE A 159 -14.00 16.16 3.59
N ALA A 160 -14.19 17.40 3.18
CA ALA A 160 -15.36 17.78 2.38
C ALA A 160 -15.39 17.03 1.04
N LEU A 161 -14.26 16.93 0.35
CA LEU A 161 -14.13 16.20 -0.91
C LEU A 161 -14.34 14.70 -0.73
N LEU A 162 -13.76 14.08 0.30
CA LEU A 162 -13.98 12.67 0.62
C LEU A 162 -15.45 12.38 0.96
N LYS A 163 -16.13 13.27 1.69
CA LYS A 163 -17.54 13.14 2.00
C LYS A 163 -18.43 13.21 0.75
N LEU A 164 -18.07 14.03 -0.23
CA LEU A 164 -18.79 14.09 -1.51
C LEU A 164 -18.67 12.77 -2.27
N SER A 165 -17.51 12.12 -2.24
CA SER A 165 -17.33 10.82 -2.93
C SER A 165 -18.18 9.70 -2.33
N MET A 166 -18.55 9.76 -1.04
CA MET A 166 -19.41 8.77 -0.41
C MET A 166 -20.90 8.90 -0.81
N LYS A 167 -21.35 10.07 -1.26
CA LYS A 167 -22.75 10.29 -1.65
C LYS A 167 -23.11 9.77 -3.03
N HIS A 168 -22.12 9.40 -3.82
CA HIS A 168 -22.29 8.90 -5.20
C HIS A 168 -22.00 7.39 -5.32
N ASN A 169 -21.80 6.71 -4.22
CA ASN A 169 -21.72 5.27 -4.06
C ASN A 169 -22.89 4.77 -3.20
#